data_b4ab1ab234cc459331f44d3766edcb10
#
_entry.id   b4ab1ab234cc459331f44d3766edcb10
#
_cell.length_a   1.000
_cell.length_b   1.000
_cell.length_c   1.000
_cell.angle_alpha   90.00
_cell.angle_beta   90.00
_cell.angle_gamma   90.00
#
_symmetry.space_group_name_H-M   'P 1'
#
loop_
_entity.id
_entity.type
_entity.pdbx_description
1 polymer ?
#
loop_
_entity_poly.entity_id
_entity_poly.type
_entity_poly.pdbx_seq_one_letter_code
_entity_poly.pdbx_strand_id
1 'polypeptide(L)'
;MATPQRLLIVSASIGGGHVAAAKALEQAALERVLSVQHVDLLDYTTLPFRRLYQQTYFDLVRTAPDLVDWLAKRLNRLPGERRSRRQRVRAKLIQMISYRLPRLIRAYQPDVIVHTHFLPPEILSALGGKQLAPQAVIVTDFVAHSLWLQPGVGRYFVASDEVAVHLHAAGVEPERIHVSGIPIDLRYSKLLPQALARQGLGLPQDREHLLIMASGLDDKTLATLLTQLKAFRWPLFATIVCGRSPHLASLVKQQLGDYQGLIQFQVLGFTLDMPHLMASADLLVGKPGGLTSSEALAAGLPFAVVQPYPLHEEANANYLLEHGAGMRIEPLTLLNHKLKSFFEDTAKRHNMRAAALKLAKPEAAQTVVESLLKQPL
;
A
#
# COMPACT_ATOMS: atom_id res chain seq x y z
N MET A 1 -11.96 25.43 -18.42
CA MET A 1 -10.64 24.86 -18.77
C MET A 1 -10.88 23.61 -19.58
N ALA A 2 -9.99 23.25 -20.52
CA ALA A 2 -10.14 22.01 -21.31
C ALA A 2 -9.91 20.78 -20.39
N THR A 3 -10.59 19.67 -20.70
CA THR A 3 -10.39 18.40 -20.03
C THR A 3 -8.94 17.93 -20.23
N PRO A 4 -8.22 17.51 -19.17
CA PRO A 4 -6.87 17.00 -19.30
C PRO A 4 -6.80 15.82 -20.29
N GLN A 5 -5.85 15.86 -21.21
CA GLN A 5 -5.64 14.78 -22.19
C GLN A 5 -4.34 14.00 -21.95
N ARG A 6 -3.38 14.62 -21.25
CA ARG A 6 -2.05 14.05 -21.00
C ARG A 6 -1.78 13.96 -19.50
N LEU A 7 -1.72 12.74 -18.99
CA LEU A 7 -1.50 12.45 -17.58
C LEU A 7 -0.08 11.90 -17.36
N LEU A 8 0.68 12.52 -16.48
CA LEU A 8 1.96 11.98 -16.02
C LEU A 8 1.77 11.41 -14.60
N ILE A 9 2.00 10.12 -14.42
CA ILE A 9 1.99 9.46 -13.12
C ILE A 9 3.43 9.26 -12.67
N VAL A 10 3.76 9.72 -11.46
CA VAL A 10 5.11 9.61 -10.90
C VAL A 10 5.05 8.81 -9.61
N SER A 11 5.61 7.61 -9.63
CA SER A 11 5.81 6.75 -8.46
C SER A 11 7.24 6.78 -7.95
N ALA A 12 7.51 6.04 -6.88
CA ALA A 12 8.87 5.68 -6.46
C ALA A 12 8.87 4.22 -6.00
N SER A 13 9.80 3.42 -6.52
CA SER A 13 9.93 1.99 -6.21
C SER A 13 10.57 1.73 -4.84
N ILE A 14 9.96 2.31 -3.80
CA ILE A 14 10.31 2.12 -2.40
C ILE A 14 9.16 1.33 -1.78
N GLY A 15 9.28 0.01 -1.80
CA GLY A 15 8.16 -0.89 -1.60
C GLY A 15 7.30 -1.07 -2.86
N GLY A 16 6.43 -2.08 -2.87
CA GLY A 16 5.59 -2.42 -4.03
C GLY A 16 4.33 -1.56 -4.16
N GLY A 17 3.85 -0.98 -3.04
CA GLY A 17 2.54 -0.31 -2.96
C GLY A 17 2.42 0.89 -3.89
N HIS A 18 3.33 1.83 -3.80
CA HIS A 18 3.30 3.07 -4.61
C HIS A 18 3.30 2.80 -6.12
N VAL A 19 4.08 1.81 -6.56
CA VAL A 19 4.12 1.41 -7.98
C VAL A 19 2.82 0.70 -8.39
N ALA A 20 2.24 -0.11 -7.52
CA ALA A 20 0.99 -0.80 -7.82
C ALA A 20 -0.20 0.19 -7.89
N ALA A 21 -0.26 1.18 -6.98
CA ALA A 21 -1.24 2.26 -7.06
C ALA A 21 -1.09 3.08 -8.36
N ALA A 22 0.14 3.38 -8.77
CA ALA A 22 0.41 4.07 -10.04
C ALA A 22 -0.05 3.26 -11.25
N LYS A 23 0.17 1.94 -11.26
CA LYS A 23 -0.31 1.05 -12.35
C LYS A 23 -1.83 0.97 -12.40
N ALA A 24 -2.50 0.91 -11.26
CA ALA A 24 -3.96 0.93 -11.21
C ALA A 24 -4.53 2.22 -11.81
N LEU A 25 -3.92 3.37 -11.52
CA LEU A 25 -4.27 4.64 -12.13
C LEU A 25 -4.00 4.67 -13.62
N GLU A 26 -2.85 4.16 -14.07
CA GLU A 26 -2.50 4.06 -15.47
C GLU A 26 -3.57 3.26 -16.24
N GLN A 27 -3.97 2.10 -15.73
CA GLN A 27 -5.03 1.29 -16.32
C GLN A 27 -6.36 2.05 -16.38
N ALA A 28 -6.80 2.67 -15.28
CA ALA A 28 -8.05 3.42 -15.23
C ALA A 28 -8.04 4.62 -16.18
N ALA A 29 -6.91 5.30 -16.35
CA ALA A 29 -6.77 6.43 -17.26
C ALA A 29 -6.77 5.98 -18.74
N LEU A 30 -6.14 4.86 -19.07
CA LEU A 30 -6.16 4.28 -20.43
C LEU A 30 -7.58 3.88 -20.84
N GLU A 31 -8.43 3.39 -19.92
CA GLU A 31 -9.84 3.12 -20.20
C GLU A 31 -10.63 4.38 -20.56
N ARG A 32 -10.15 5.56 -20.20
CA ARG A 32 -10.75 6.88 -20.55
C ARG A 32 -10.09 7.55 -21.75
N VAL A 33 -9.29 6.82 -22.52
CA VAL A 33 -8.61 7.29 -23.75
C VAL A 33 -7.69 8.50 -23.52
N LEU A 34 -7.04 8.54 -22.34
CA LEU A 34 -6.05 9.56 -22.05
C LEU A 34 -4.66 9.13 -22.54
N SER A 35 -3.84 10.13 -22.93
CA SER A 35 -2.41 9.89 -23.09
C SER A 35 -1.77 9.81 -21.70
N VAL A 36 -1.30 8.63 -21.31
CA VAL A 36 -0.75 8.37 -19.97
C VAL A 36 0.71 7.97 -20.07
N GLN A 37 1.54 8.54 -19.22
CA GLN A 37 2.90 8.08 -19.00
C GLN A 37 3.11 7.83 -17.51
N HIS A 38 3.49 6.62 -17.14
CA HIS A 38 3.92 6.27 -15.78
C HIS A 38 5.44 6.18 -15.73
N VAL A 39 6.04 6.83 -14.73
CA VAL A 39 7.48 6.82 -14.51
C VAL A 39 7.81 6.56 -13.04
N ASP A 40 8.90 5.80 -12.82
CA ASP A 40 9.50 5.69 -11.49
C ASP A 40 10.50 6.84 -11.29
N LEU A 41 10.30 7.65 -10.26
CA LEU A 41 11.19 8.74 -9.90
C LEU A 41 12.66 8.30 -9.83
N LEU A 42 12.93 7.11 -9.28
CA LEU A 42 14.28 6.62 -9.05
C LEU A 42 15.07 6.42 -10.35
N ASP A 43 14.41 6.20 -11.48
CA ASP A 43 15.04 6.13 -12.80
C ASP A 43 15.51 7.50 -13.30
N TYR A 44 14.95 8.58 -12.73
CA TYR A 44 15.28 9.96 -13.04
C TYR A 44 16.20 10.61 -12.02
N THR A 45 16.75 9.81 -11.10
CA THR A 45 17.75 10.24 -10.12
C THR A 45 19.15 9.73 -10.49
N THR A 46 20.18 10.22 -9.79
CA THR A 46 21.52 9.70 -9.97
C THR A 46 21.69 8.30 -9.40
N LEU A 47 22.51 7.45 -10.03
CA LEU A 47 22.74 6.06 -9.59
C LEU A 47 23.18 5.95 -8.12
N PRO A 48 24.08 6.80 -7.59
CA PRO A 48 24.46 6.75 -6.17
C PRO A 48 23.26 7.02 -5.25
N PHE A 49 22.40 8.01 -5.59
CA PHE A 49 21.21 8.31 -4.81
C PHE A 49 20.21 7.16 -4.84
N ARG A 50 19.94 6.60 -6.02
CA ARG A 50 19.05 5.45 -6.19
C ARG A 50 19.46 4.28 -5.30
N ARG A 51 20.75 3.89 -5.35
CA ARG A 51 21.32 2.81 -4.53
C ARG A 51 21.22 3.12 -3.03
N LEU A 52 21.67 4.31 -2.64
CA LEU A 52 21.65 4.74 -1.25
C LEU A 52 20.21 4.78 -0.72
N TYR A 53 19.27 5.38 -1.47
CA TYR A 53 17.90 5.57 -1.02
C TYR A 53 17.15 4.23 -0.88
N GLN A 54 17.33 3.31 -1.84
CA GLN A 54 16.74 1.97 -1.77
C GLN A 54 17.33 1.14 -0.61
N GLN A 55 18.67 1.11 -0.47
CA GLN A 55 19.34 0.34 0.57
C GLN A 55 19.11 0.93 1.95
N THR A 56 19.32 2.25 2.11
CA THR A 56 19.24 2.90 3.43
C THR A 56 17.84 2.87 4.01
N TYR A 57 16.79 2.98 3.19
CA TYR A 57 15.41 2.90 3.70
C TYR A 57 15.13 1.50 4.28
N PHE A 58 15.41 0.45 3.54
CA PHE A 58 15.18 -0.92 4.00
C PHE A 58 16.11 -1.32 5.15
N ASP A 59 17.39 -0.94 5.07
CA ASP A 59 18.36 -1.23 6.12
C ASP A 59 18.03 -0.45 7.41
N LEU A 60 17.64 0.81 7.31
CA LEU A 60 17.27 1.62 8.47
C LEU A 60 16.01 1.09 9.15
N VAL A 61 15.00 0.72 8.37
CA VAL A 61 13.77 0.08 8.89
C VAL A 61 14.11 -1.25 9.58
N ARG A 62 15.08 -2.00 9.06
CA ARG A 62 15.45 -3.31 9.58
C ARG A 62 16.42 -3.26 10.76
N THR A 63 17.41 -2.35 10.74
CA THR A 63 18.53 -2.35 11.71
C THR A 63 18.39 -1.32 12.82
N ALA A 64 17.64 -0.24 12.60
CA ALA A 64 17.48 0.83 13.57
C ALA A 64 16.03 1.36 13.58
N PRO A 65 15.05 0.51 13.93
CA PRO A 65 13.65 0.88 13.97
C PRO A 65 13.38 2.11 14.83
N ASP A 66 13.92 2.18 16.03
CA ASP A 66 13.75 3.32 16.94
C ASP A 66 14.26 4.65 16.35
N LEU A 67 15.32 4.58 15.53
CA LEU A 67 15.83 5.76 14.83
C LEU A 67 14.89 6.22 13.70
N VAL A 68 14.27 5.29 12.99
CA VAL A 68 13.24 5.60 11.97
C VAL A 68 12.04 6.24 12.63
N ASP A 69 11.58 5.71 13.75
CA ASP A 69 10.49 6.24 14.57
C ASP A 69 10.80 7.65 15.09
N TRP A 70 12.01 7.84 15.63
CA TRP A 70 12.46 9.14 16.10
C TRP A 70 12.56 10.16 14.96
N LEU A 71 13.13 9.76 13.81
CA LEU A 71 13.20 10.59 12.60
C LEU A 71 11.81 10.93 12.07
N ALA A 72 10.90 9.95 11.99
CA ALA A 72 9.54 10.15 11.53
C ALA A 72 8.77 11.10 12.47
N LYS A 73 8.84 10.91 13.79
CA LYS A 73 8.27 11.82 14.79
C LYS A 73 8.87 13.23 14.72
N ARG A 74 10.17 13.36 14.43
CA ARG A 74 10.85 14.65 14.29
C ARG A 74 10.59 15.33 12.95
N LEU A 75 10.34 14.56 11.89
CA LEU A 75 9.93 15.07 10.58
C LEU A 75 8.43 15.39 10.52
N ASN A 76 7.62 14.80 11.40
CA ASN A 76 6.18 14.97 11.49
C ASN A 76 5.79 16.29 12.23
N ARG A 77 6.54 17.37 11.98
CA ARG A 77 6.19 18.71 12.48
C ARG A 77 5.20 19.36 11.53
N LEU A 78 4.15 19.96 12.10
CA LEU A 78 3.09 20.65 11.37
C LEU A 78 3.64 21.70 10.38
N PRO A 79 3.02 21.87 9.19
CA PRO A 79 3.40 22.89 8.23
C PRO A 79 3.09 24.28 8.80
N GLY A 80 4.09 25.13 8.92
CA GLY A 80 3.93 26.51 9.42
C GLY A 80 5.25 27.18 9.77
N GLU A 81 6.28 26.43 10.04
CA GLU A 81 7.60 26.98 10.33
C GLU A 81 8.35 27.32 9.02
N ARG A 82 8.83 28.57 8.91
CA ARG A 82 9.70 29.05 7.83
C ARG A 82 10.78 28.01 7.53
N ARG A 83 10.92 27.61 6.27
CA ARG A 83 11.94 26.65 5.80
C ARG A 83 13.31 27.00 6.40
N SER A 84 13.79 26.14 7.29
CA SER A 84 15.10 26.33 7.93
C SER A 84 16.23 26.31 6.89
N ARG A 85 17.40 26.88 7.20
CA ARG A 85 18.59 26.81 6.32
C ARG A 85 18.89 25.37 5.87
N ARG A 86 18.67 24.39 6.77
CA ARG A 86 18.86 22.95 6.49
C ARG A 86 17.87 22.41 5.43
N GLN A 87 16.62 22.84 5.46
CA GLN A 87 15.63 22.45 4.45
C GLN A 87 15.95 23.03 3.06
N ARG A 88 16.51 24.24 2.99
CA ARG A 88 16.97 24.83 1.71
C ARG A 88 18.18 24.09 1.14
N VAL A 89 19.14 23.68 1.99
CA VAL A 89 20.29 22.87 1.57
C VAL A 89 19.84 21.50 1.07
N ARG A 90 18.95 20.84 1.82
CA ARG A 90 18.32 19.56 1.41
C ARG A 90 17.61 19.69 0.07
N ALA A 91 16.81 20.75 -0.14
CA ALA A 91 16.12 21.00 -1.39
C ALA A 91 17.07 21.16 -2.58
N LYS A 92 18.18 21.93 -2.40
CA LYS A 92 19.21 22.07 -3.43
C LYS A 92 19.93 20.76 -3.76
N LEU A 93 20.23 19.95 -2.74
CA LEU A 93 20.84 18.63 -2.93
C LEU A 93 19.91 17.71 -3.72
N ILE A 94 18.63 17.67 -3.37
CA ILE A 94 17.59 16.90 -4.06
C ILE A 94 17.46 17.37 -5.53
N GLN A 95 17.52 18.68 -5.79
CA GLN A 95 17.51 19.24 -7.15
C GLN A 95 18.67 18.74 -8.00
N MET A 96 19.89 18.72 -7.45
CA MET A 96 21.08 18.21 -8.17
C MET A 96 20.96 16.73 -8.50
N ILE A 97 20.29 15.96 -7.65
CA ILE A 97 20.12 14.51 -7.80
C ILE A 97 19.04 14.17 -8.83
N SER A 98 18.02 15.03 -8.98
CA SER A 98 16.79 14.73 -9.74
C SER A 98 16.59 15.62 -10.97
N TYR A 99 17.66 16.14 -11.56
CA TYR A 99 17.61 17.10 -12.69
C TYR A 99 16.95 16.55 -13.96
N ARG A 100 16.80 15.23 -14.08
CA ARG A 100 16.20 14.57 -15.26
C ARG A 100 14.66 14.66 -15.25
N LEU A 101 14.01 14.62 -14.07
CA LEU A 101 12.55 14.65 -13.97
C LEU A 101 11.95 15.95 -14.56
N PRO A 102 12.46 17.16 -14.28
CA PRO A 102 11.95 18.38 -14.92
C PRO A 102 12.13 18.42 -16.44
N ARG A 103 13.16 17.78 -16.98
CA ARG A 103 13.36 17.66 -18.43
C ARG A 103 12.30 16.78 -19.06
N LEU A 104 11.98 15.63 -18.42
CA LEU A 104 10.87 14.77 -18.85
C LEU A 104 9.57 15.53 -18.86
N ILE A 105 9.21 16.23 -17.77
CA ILE A 105 7.96 16.98 -17.64
C ILE A 105 7.83 18.02 -18.75
N ARG A 106 8.92 18.77 -19.05
CA ARG A 106 8.91 19.74 -20.16
C ARG A 106 8.78 19.09 -21.54
N ALA A 107 9.37 17.93 -21.75
CA ALA A 107 9.29 17.20 -23.03
C ALA A 107 7.92 16.57 -23.22
N TYR A 108 7.35 15.97 -22.17
CA TYR A 108 6.05 15.30 -22.21
C TYR A 108 4.90 16.31 -22.20
N GLN A 109 5.06 17.48 -21.56
CA GLN A 109 4.04 18.53 -21.42
C GLN A 109 2.71 17.97 -20.87
N PRO A 110 2.69 17.39 -19.66
CA PRO A 110 1.47 16.88 -19.07
C PRO A 110 0.51 18.00 -18.70
N ASP A 111 -0.79 17.76 -18.83
CA ASP A 111 -1.83 18.65 -18.32
C ASP A 111 -1.95 18.53 -16.79
N VAL A 112 -1.69 17.32 -16.25
CA VAL A 112 -1.72 17.02 -14.82
C VAL A 112 -0.61 16.02 -14.47
N ILE A 113 0.02 16.23 -13.31
CA ILE A 113 0.98 15.27 -12.72
C ILE A 113 0.35 14.67 -11.47
N VAL A 114 0.31 13.34 -11.39
CA VAL A 114 -0.19 12.61 -10.22
C VAL A 114 0.93 11.85 -9.55
N HIS A 115 1.07 12.02 -8.25
CA HIS A 115 2.11 11.39 -7.44
C HIS A 115 1.53 10.33 -6.53
N THR A 116 2.09 9.12 -6.53
CA THR A 116 1.74 8.06 -5.60
C THR A 116 2.76 7.91 -4.46
N HIS A 117 3.72 8.83 -4.38
CA HIS A 117 4.72 8.91 -3.33
C HIS A 117 5.01 10.37 -2.97
N PHE A 118 5.40 10.66 -1.73
CA PHE A 118 5.65 12.03 -1.26
C PHE A 118 6.93 12.68 -1.80
N LEU A 119 7.91 11.90 -2.25
CA LEU A 119 9.22 12.41 -2.70
C LEU A 119 9.14 13.21 -4.02
N PRO A 120 8.41 12.78 -5.07
CA PRO A 120 8.33 13.56 -6.32
C PRO A 120 7.76 14.98 -6.12
N PRO A 121 6.65 15.21 -5.41
CA PRO A 121 6.14 16.56 -5.18
C PRO A 121 7.07 17.40 -4.31
N GLU A 122 7.83 16.80 -3.35
CA GLU A 122 8.87 17.50 -2.60
C GLU A 122 9.95 18.06 -3.54
N ILE A 123 10.39 17.23 -4.49
CA ILE A 123 11.39 17.63 -5.50
C ILE A 123 10.86 18.77 -6.37
N LEU A 124 9.66 18.64 -6.91
CA LEU A 124 9.06 19.65 -7.80
C LEU A 124 8.75 20.95 -7.07
N SER A 125 8.31 20.87 -5.82
CA SER A 125 8.13 22.05 -4.95
C SER A 125 9.44 22.81 -4.72
N ALA A 126 10.56 22.09 -4.55
CA ALA A 126 11.89 22.68 -4.40
C ALA A 126 12.36 23.39 -5.68
N LEU A 127 11.88 22.98 -6.85
CA LEU A 127 12.20 23.56 -8.15
C LEU A 127 11.33 24.79 -8.51
N GLY A 128 10.47 25.27 -7.60
CA GLY A 128 9.56 26.38 -7.85
C GLY A 128 8.27 26.00 -8.58
N GLY A 129 7.85 24.78 -8.46
CA GLY A 129 6.66 23.99 -8.86
C GLY A 129 5.55 24.59 -9.73
N LYS A 130 5.33 25.91 -9.69
CA LYS A 130 4.25 26.60 -10.40
C LYS A 130 4.36 26.61 -11.93
N GLN A 131 5.51 26.21 -12.49
CA GLN A 131 5.79 26.34 -13.93
C GLN A 131 5.73 25.00 -14.69
N LEU A 132 5.48 23.86 -14.03
CA LEU A 132 5.63 22.57 -14.69
C LEU A 132 4.30 21.96 -15.15
N ALA A 133 3.32 21.86 -14.29
CA ALA A 133 1.92 21.46 -14.52
C ALA A 133 1.19 21.43 -13.16
N PRO A 134 -0.15 21.45 -13.13
CA PRO A 134 -0.94 21.16 -11.92
C PRO A 134 -0.61 19.79 -11.33
N GLN A 135 -0.58 19.69 -10.00
CA GLN A 135 -0.14 18.48 -9.30
C GLN A 135 -1.21 17.95 -8.36
N ALA A 136 -1.41 16.63 -8.37
CA ALA A 136 -2.20 15.90 -7.39
C ALA A 136 -1.34 14.85 -6.67
N VAL A 137 -1.70 14.54 -5.44
CA VAL A 137 -1.04 13.54 -4.62
C VAL A 137 -2.06 12.51 -4.17
N ILE A 138 -1.67 11.23 -4.22
CA ILE A 138 -2.42 10.13 -3.64
C ILE A 138 -1.67 9.65 -2.41
N VAL A 139 -2.29 9.81 -1.26
CA VAL A 139 -1.79 9.26 0.00
C VAL A 139 -2.09 7.76 0.03
N THR A 140 -1.06 6.94 0.05
CA THR A 140 -1.15 5.47 -0.10
C THR A 140 -1.15 4.72 1.24
N ASP A 141 -1.53 5.40 2.32
CA ASP A 141 -1.71 4.86 3.66
C ASP A 141 -2.97 5.43 4.32
N PHE A 142 -3.44 4.81 5.40
CA PHE A 142 -4.55 5.30 6.23
C PHE A 142 -4.10 6.36 7.24
N VAL A 143 -2.99 7.00 6.95
CA VAL A 143 -2.46 8.17 7.68
C VAL A 143 -1.65 9.03 6.72
N ALA A 144 -1.67 10.34 6.91
CA ALA A 144 -0.82 11.26 6.18
C ALA A 144 0.20 11.90 7.13
N HIS A 145 1.48 11.73 6.86
CA HIS A 145 2.54 12.45 7.56
C HIS A 145 2.90 13.76 6.84
N SER A 146 3.60 14.67 7.50
CA SER A 146 3.89 16.01 6.99
C SER A 146 4.66 16.06 5.66
N LEU A 147 5.37 14.98 5.27
CA LEU A 147 6.07 14.91 3.98
C LEU A 147 5.11 14.83 2.78
N TRP A 148 3.87 14.40 2.99
CA TRP A 148 2.85 14.45 1.95
C TRP A 148 2.41 15.89 1.62
N LEU A 149 2.56 16.82 2.57
CA LEU A 149 2.11 18.21 2.45
C LEU A 149 3.18 19.06 1.75
N GLN A 150 3.06 19.18 0.44
CA GLN A 150 4.02 19.94 -0.36
C GLN A 150 3.38 21.17 -1.00
N PRO A 151 4.08 22.33 -0.98
CA PRO A 151 3.64 23.50 -1.74
C PRO A 151 3.50 23.19 -3.23
N GLY A 152 2.42 23.67 -3.83
CA GLY A 152 2.15 23.49 -5.26
C GLY A 152 1.33 22.25 -5.61
N VAL A 153 1.00 21.40 -4.63
CA VAL A 153 0.01 20.32 -4.80
C VAL A 153 -1.39 20.94 -4.76
N GLY A 154 -2.15 20.81 -5.82
CA GLY A 154 -3.52 21.35 -5.95
C GLY A 154 -4.57 20.45 -5.30
N ARG A 155 -4.36 19.13 -5.30
CA ARG A 155 -5.34 18.15 -4.83
C ARG A 155 -4.70 16.96 -4.12
N TYR A 156 -5.38 16.48 -3.07
CA TYR A 156 -5.03 15.29 -2.31
C TYR A 156 -6.13 14.24 -2.42
N PHE A 157 -5.77 13.04 -2.80
CA PHE A 157 -6.64 11.88 -2.76
C PHE A 157 -6.23 11.00 -1.58
N VAL A 158 -7.20 10.64 -0.74
CA VAL A 158 -6.94 9.98 0.54
C VAL A 158 -7.77 8.72 0.72
N ALA A 159 -7.29 7.83 1.59
CA ALA A 159 -7.87 6.53 1.85
C ALA A 159 -9.24 6.59 2.55
N SER A 160 -9.40 7.49 3.50
CA SER A 160 -10.56 7.58 4.40
C SER A 160 -10.86 9.00 4.84
N ASP A 161 -12.05 9.19 5.43
CA ASP A 161 -12.46 10.46 6.03
C ASP A 161 -11.52 10.90 7.17
N GLU A 162 -10.97 9.96 7.93
CA GLU A 162 -10.01 10.25 9.01
C GLU A 162 -8.73 10.89 8.48
N VAL A 163 -8.23 10.40 7.34
CA VAL A 163 -7.07 11.01 6.66
C VAL A 163 -7.44 12.40 6.13
N ALA A 164 -8.67 12.60 5.64
CA ALA A 164 -9.14 13.90 5.19
C ALA A 164 -9.19 14.91 6.35
N VAL A 165 -9.74 14.52 7.49
CA VAL A 165 -9.78 15.35 8.72
C VAL A 165 -8.36 15.68 9.18
N HIS A 166 -7.46 14.70 9.15
CA HIS A 166 -6.06 14.92 9.53
C HIS A 166 -5.35 15.93 8.61
N LEU A 167 -5.53 15.83 7.29
CA LEU A 167 -4.97 16.79 6.33
C LEU A 167 -5.57 18.18 6.49
N HIS A 168 -6.88 18.28 6.76
CA HIS A 168 -7.54 19.57 7.03
C HIS A 168 -6.97 20.22 8.30
N ALA A 169 -6.84 19.46 9.38
CA ALA A 169 -6.20 19.92 10.62
C ALA A 169 -4.74 20.38 10.41
N ALA A 170 -4.05 19.80 9.42
CA ALA A 170 -2.71 20.19 9.02
C ALA A 170 -2.67 21.41 8.06
N GLY A 171 -3.82 22.05 7.79
CA GLY A 171 -3.93 23.28 7.01
C GLY A 171 -4.18 23.10 5.50
N VAL A 172 -4.64 21.94 5.07
CA VAL A 172 -5.11 21.74 3.68
C VAL A 172 -6.59 22.15 3.60
N GLU A 173 -6.92 22.99 2.62
CA GLU A 173 -8.31 23.40 2.38
C GLU A 173 -9.18 22.17 2.02
N PRO A 174 -10.41 22.07 2.57
CA PRO A 174 -11.29 20.90 2.36
C PRO A 174 -11.56 20.60 0.87
N GLU A 175 -11.71 21.63 0.05
CA GLU A 175 -12.00 21.52 -1.39
C GLU A 175 -10.87 20.83 -2.17
N ARG A 176 -9.68 20.79 -1.58
CA ARG A 176 -8.50 20.13 -2.17
C ARG A 176 -8.35 18.69 -1.69
N ILE A 177 -9.22 18.21 -0.80
CA ILE A 177 -9.14 16.86 -0.23
C ILE A 177 -10.30 16.00 -0.77
N HIS A 178 -9.98 14.86 -1.38
CA HIS A 178 -10.96 13.95 -1.94
C HIS A 178 -10.78 12.55 -1.35
N VAL A 179 -11.82 12.02 -0.72
CA VAL A 179 -11.82 10.65 -0.17
C VAL A 179 -12.16 9.66 -1.28
N SER A 180 -11.14 9.24 -2.01
CA SER A 180 -11.26 8.30 -3.14
C SER A 180 -11.02 6.84 -2.75
N GLY A 181 -10.34 6.58 -1.65
CA GLY A 181 -9.65 5.33 -1.41
C GLY A 181 -8.24 5.32 -2.04
N ILE A 182 -7.46 4.30 -1.73
CA ILE A 182 -6.16 4.05 -2.36
C ILE A 182 -6.39 3.29 -3.67
N PRO A 183 -5.86 3.73 -4.81
CA PRO A 183 -5.96 3.01 -6.08
C PRO A 183 -5.39 1.59 -5.99
N ILE A 184 -6.21 0.62 -6.30
CA ILE A 184 -5.89 -0.82 -6.36
C ILE A 184 -6.23 -1.37 -7.74
N ASP A 185 -5.77 -2.57 -8.06
CA ASP A 185 -6.03 -3.25 -9.34
C ASP A 185 -7.54 -3.24 -9.67
N LEU A 186 -7.89 -2.86 -10.88
CA LEU A 186 -9.29 -2.69 -11.32
C LEU A 186 -10.12 -3.99 -11.20
N ARG A 187 -9.46 -5.14 -11.15
CA ARG A 187 -10.12 -6.44 -10.96
C ARG A 187 -10.79 -6.58 -9.60
N TYR A 188 -10.37 -5.80 -8.58
CA TYR A 188 -11.03 -5.79 -7.26
C TYR A 188 -12.46 -5.25 -7.29
N SER A 189 -12.85 -4.48 -8.32
CA SER A 189 -14.24 -4.04 -8.50
C SER A 189 -15.16 -5.12 -9.09
N LYS A 190 -14.60 -6.25 -9.57
CA LYS A 190 -15.31 -7.33 -10.28
C LYS A 190 -14.90 -8.71 -9.78
N LEU A 191 -14.71 -8.85 -8.46
CA LEU A 191 -14.30 -10.11 -7.88
C LEU A 191 -15.37 -11.18 -8.04
N LEU A 192 -14.93 -12.40 -8.26
CA LEU A 192 -15.80 -13.57 -8.26
C LEU A 192 -16.26 -13.90 -6.84
N PRO A 193 -17.46 -14.49 -6.69
CA PRO A 193 -17.87 -15.14 -5.45
C PRO A 193 -16.82 -16.15 -4.98
N GLN A 194 -16.61 -16.26 -3.66
CA GLN A 194 -15.55 -17.06 -3.04
C GLN A 194 -15.45 -18.50 -3.58
N ALA A 195 -16.60 -19.18 -3.71
CA ALA A 195 -16.63 -20.56 -4.22
C ALA A 195 -16.11 -20.65 -5.66
N LEU A 196 -16.50 -19.68 -6.52
CA LEU A 196 -16.03 -19.64 -7.92
C LEU A 196 -14.55 -19.26 -8.01
N ALA A 197 -14.07 -18.36 -7.14
CA ALA A 197 -12.64 -18.03 -7.06
C ALA A 197 -11.80 -19.26 -6.65
N ARG A 198 -12.27 -20.03 -5.65
CA ARG A 198 -11.62 -21.30 -5.27
C ARG A 198 -11.62 -22.32 -6.40
N GLN A 199 -12.75 -22.48 -7.08
CA GLN A 199 -12.85 -23.40 -8.22
C GLN A 199 -11.87 -23.01 -9.32
N GLY A 200 -11.81 -21.72 -9.69
CA GLY A 200 -10.91 -21.23 -10.73
C GLY A 200 -9.42 -21.40 -10.39
N LEU A 201 -9.07 -21.39 -9.10
CA LEU A 201 -7.72 -21.60 -8.60
C LEU A 201 -7.40 -23.08 -8.29
N GLY A 202 -8.37 -24.00 -8.44
CA GLY A 202 -8.21 -25.41 -8.08
C GLY A 202 -8.03 -25.65 -6.57
N LEU A 203 -8.59 -24.76 -5.74
CA LEU A 203 -8.46 -24.84 -4.28
C LEU A 203 -9.57 -25.70 -3.65
N PRO A 204 -9.30 -26.35 -2.49
CA PRO A 204 -10.29 -27.13 -1.78
C PRO A 204 -11.53 -26.31 -1.41
N GLN A 205 -12.71 -26.91 -1.55
CA GLN A 205 -13.98 -26.29 -1.16
C GLN A 205 -14.44 -26.68 0.25
N ASP A 206 -13.84 -27.74 0.80
CA ASP A 206 -14.23 -28.41 2.04
C ASP A 206 -13.48 -27.94 3.29
N ARG A 207 -12.60 -26.95 3.15
CA ARG A 207 -11.82 -26.39 4.26
C ARG A 207 -11.61 -24.89 4.11
N GLU A 208 -11.34 -24.22 5.23
CA GLU A 208 -11.05 -22.79 5.23
C GLU A 208 -9.71 -22.50 4.56
N HIS A 209 -9.63 -21.37 3.89
CA HIS A 209 -8.46 -20.90 3.18
C HIS A 209 -7.80 -19.72 3.92
N LEU A 210 -6.59 -19.95 4.42
CA LEU A 210 -5.73 -18.94 5.03
C LEU A 210 -4.76 -18.40 3.99
N LEU A 211 -4.83 -17.11 3.66
CA LEU A 211 -3.88 -16.45 2.78
C LEU A 211 -2.81 -15.73 3.60
N ILE A 212 -1.53 -16.04 3.36
CA ILE A 212 -0.40 -15.49 4.11
C ILE A 212 0.48 -14.67 3.18
N MET A 213 0.60 -13.36 3.46
CA MET A 213 1.52 -12.47 2.77
C MET A 213 2.88 -12.50 3.46
N ALA A 214 3.76 -13.41 3.04
CA ALA A 214 5.11 -13.51 3.59
C ALA A 214 6.01 -12.36 3.16
N SER A 215 5.73 -11.76 1.98
CA SER A 215 6.44 -10.57 1.51
C SER A 215 6.18 -9.38 2.45
N GLY A 216 7.23 -8.89 3.09
CA GLY A 216 7.13 -7.82 4.09
C GLY A 216 7.35 -8.27 5.53
N LEU A 217 7.24 -9.55 5.83
CA LEU A 217 7.64 -10.11 7.12
C LEU A 217 9.17 -10.32 7.16
N ASP A 218 9.77 -10.13 8.34
CA ASP A 218 11.13 -10.57 8.56
C ASP A 218 11.22 -12.10 8.73
N ASP A 219 12.42 -12.65 8.56
CA ASP A 219 12.67 -14.09 8.59
C ASP A 219 12.28 -14.73 9.92
N LYS A 220 12.50 -14.03 11.04
CA LYS A 220 12.18 -14.52 12.40
C LYS A 220 10.66 -14.58 12.60
N THR A 221 9.95 -13.54 12.21
CA THR A 221 8.48 -13.48 12.29
C THR A 221 7.87 -14.57 11.42
N LEU A 222 8.34 -14.73 10.19
CA LEU A 222 7.86 -15.76 9.27
C LEU A 222 8.14 -17.18 9.82
N ALA A 223 9.34 -17.45 10.29
CA ALA A 223 9.70 -18.75 10.88
C ALA A 223 8.84 -19.09 12.12
N THR A 224 8.60 -18.08 12.99
CA THR A 224 7.75 -18.24 14.17
C THR A 224 6.30 -18.52 13.77
N LEU A 225 5.77 -17.78 12.79
CA LEU A 225 4.42 -17.95 12.25
C LEU A 225 4.23 -19.38 11.71
N LEU A 226 5.17 -19.86 10.90
CA LEU A 226 5.14 -21.21 10.34
C LEU A 226 5.24 -22.29 11.42
N THR A 227 6.06 -22.07 12.44
CA THR A 227 6.17 -22.99 13.60
C THR A 227 4.82 -23.09 14.34
N GLN A 228 4.15 -21.98 14.58
CA GLN A 228 2.82 -21.98 15.20
C GLN A 228 1.80 -22.68 14.31
N LEU A 229 1.79 -22.42 13.00
CA LEU A 229 0.87 -23.09 12.07
C LEU A 229 1.08 -24.60 12.01
N LYS A 230 2.33 -25.08 12.01
CA LYS A 230 2.61 -26.52 12.05
C LYS A 230 2.05 -27.21 13.31
N ALA A 231 1.95 -26.48 14.41
CA ALA A 231 1.35 -26.96 15.66
C ALA A 231 -0.17 -26.80 15.71
N PHE A 232 -0.79 -26.08 14.76
CA PHE A 232 -2.21 -25.81 14.76
C PHE A 232 -3.02 -27.05 14.41
N ARG A 233 -4.04 -27.36 15.22
CA ARG A 233 -4.85 -28.59 15.12
C ARG A 233 -6.22 -28.30 14.50
N TRP A 234 -6.20 -27.72 13.31
CA TRP A 234 -7.39 -27.38 12.52
C TRP A 234 -7.13 -27.67 11.05
N PRO A 235 -8.05 -28.33 10.33
CA PRO A 235 -7.86 -28.60 8.90
C PRO A 235 -8.02 -27.31 8.07
N LEU A 236 -6.92 -26.82 7.52
CA LEU A 236 -6.88 -25.62 6.68
C LEU A 236 -6.21 -25.90 5.34
N PHE A 237 -6.50 -25.06 4.38
CA PHE A 237 -5.64 -24.83 3.22
C PHE A 237 -4.95 -23.47 3.40
N ALA A 238 -3.63 -23.42 3.30
CA ALA A 238 -2.85 -22.21 3.52
C ALA A 238 -2.00 -21.88 2.28
N THR A 239 -2.28 -20.74 1.64
CA THR A 239 -1.46 -20.20 0.56
C THR A 239 -0.50 -19.18 1.12
N ILE A 240 0.81 -19.38 0.89
CA ILE A 240 1.88 -18.49 1.33
C ILE A 240 2.47 -17.78 0.12
N VAL A 241 2.30 -16.46 0.04
CA VAL A 241 2.80 -15.64 -1.07
C VAL A 241 4.11 -14.97 -0.66
N CYS A 242 5.23 -15.42 -1.26
CA CYS A 242 6.58 -14.94 -0.99
C CYS A 242 7.00 -13.74 -1.86
N GLY A 243 6.15 -13.36 -2.83
CA GLY A 243 6.47 -12.28 -3.76
C GLY A 243 7.71 -12.58 -4.61
N ARG A 244 8.51 -11.54 -4.90
CA ARG A 244 9.71 -11.66 -5.75
C ARG A 244 10.97 -12.08 -4.98
N SER A 245 10.84 -12.61 -3.77
CA SER A 245 11.98 -13.01 -2.94
C SER A 245 12.23 -14.53 -3.01
N PRO A 246 13.24 -15.03 -3.75
CA PRO A 246 13.62 -16.43 -3.75
C PRO A 246 14.06 -16.92 -2.36
N HIS A 247 14.66 -16.00 -1.57
CA HIS A 247 15.07 -16.27 -0.19
C HIS A 247 13.87 -16.67 0.68
N LEU A 248 12.79 -15.86 0.67
CA LEU A 248 11.58 -16.18 1.44
C LEU A 248 10.95 -17.50 1.00
N ALA A 249 10.89 -17.78 -0.31
CA ALA A 249 10.35 -19.03 -0.82
C ALA A 249 11.19 -20.24 -0.35
N SER A 250 12.52 -20.10 -0.31
CA SER A 250 13.42 -21.13 0.20
C SER A 250 13.26 -21.31 1.70
N LEU A 251 13.19 -20.22 2.46
CA LEU A 251 12.96 -20.25 3.92
C LEU A 251 11.64 -20.96 4.26
N VAL A 252 10.55 -20.62 3.57
CA VAL A 252 9.24 -21.27 3.77
C VAL A 252 9.33 -22.76 3.49
N LYS A 253 9.92 -23.18 2.37
CA LYS A 253 10.08 -24.59 2.02
C LYS A 253 10.91 -25.33 3.06
N GLN A 254 12.03 -24.75 3.51
CA GLN A 254 12.88 -25.33 4.54
C GLN A 254 12.12 -25.47 5.88
N GLN A 255 11.37 -24.44 6.30
CA GLN A 255 10.61 -24.47 7.54
C GLN A 255 9.45 -25.48 7.51
N LEU A 256 8.81 -25.64 6.36
CA LEU A 256 7.74 -26.63 6.18
C LEU A 256 8.31 -28.06 6.16
N GLY A 257 9.47 -28.28 5.49
CA GLY A 257 10.09 -29.62 5.37
C GLY A 257 9.09 -30.68 4.92
N ASP A 258 9.12 -31.83 5.56
CA ASP A 258 8.22 -32.97 5.32
C ASP A 258 6.95 -32.91 6.20
N TYR A 259 6.38 -31.73 6.41
CA TYR A 259 5.18 -31.58 7.25
C TYR A 259 4.01 -32.41 6.73
N GLN A 260 3.46 -33.27 7.60
CA GLN A 260 2.33 -34.18 7.34
C GLN A 260 1.15 -33.91 8.30
N GLY A 261 0.91 -32.67 8.67
CA GLY A 261 -0.18 -32.32 9.58
C GLY A 261 -1.51 -32.01 8.88
N LEU A 262 -2.41 -31.34 9.60
CA LEU A 262 -3.77 -31.05 9.12
C LEU A 262 -3.86 -29.92 8.10
N ILE A 263 -2.83 -29.08 7.98
CA ILE A 263 -2.82 -27.95 7.05
C ILE A 263 -2.16 -28.39 5.74
N GLN A 264 -2.85 -28.12 4.63
CA GLN A 264 -2.23 -28.23 3.30
C GLN A 264 -1.62 -26.89 2.94
N PHE A 265 -0.32 -26.88 2.63
CA PHE A 265 0.41 -25.65 2.26
C PHE A 265 0.64 -25.57 0.75
N GLN A 266 0.35 -24.41 0.20
CA GLN A 266 0.77 -23.99 -1.13
C GLN A 266 1.72 -22.80 -1.01
N VAL A 267 2.89 -22.88 -1.63
CA VAL A 267 3.89 -21.81 -1.61
C VAL A 267 3.99 -21.19 -2.99
N LEU A 268 3.66 -19.91 -3.09
CA LEU A 268 3.72 -19.12 -4.31
C LEU A 268 4.84 -18.08 -4.23
N GLY A 269 5.49 -17.85 -5.36
CA GLY A 269 6.34 -16.68 -5.56
C GLY A 269 5.52 -15.42 -5.85
N PHE A 270 6.00 -14.63 -6.83
CA PHE A 270 5.22 -13.49 -7.34
C PHE A 270 4.05 -14.01 -8.17
N THR A 271 2.86 -13.48 -7.91
CA THR A 271 1.65 -13.80 -8.65
C THR A 271 0.91 -12.54 -9.08
N LEU A 272 0.24 -12.60 -10.22
CA LEU A 272 -0.72 -11.60 -10.70
C LEU A 272 -2.16 -11.93 -10.27
N ASP A 273 -2.38 -13.11 -9.66
CA ASP A 273 -3.72 -13.59 -9.28
C ASP A 273 -4.12 -13.22 -7.85
N MET A 274 -3.49 -12.17 -7.27
CA MET A 274 -3.85 -11.69 -5.92
C MET A 274 -5.34 -11.39 -5.74
N PRO A 275 -6.04 -10.74 -6.71
CA PRO A 275 -7.47 -10.52 -6.57
C PRO A 275 -8.28 -11.83 -6.38
N HIS A 276 -7.98 -12.87 -7.16
CA HIS A 276 -8.66 -14.17 -7.02
C HIS A 276 -8.25 -14.91 -5.73
N LEU A 277 -6.97 -14.83 -5.33
CA LEU A 277 -6.51 -15.40 -4.07
C LEU A 277 -7.18 -14.74 -2.87
N MET A 278 -7.30 -13.41 -2.86
CA MET A 278 -8.00 -12.69 -1.79
C MET A 278 -9.51 -12.98 -1.80
N ALA A 279 -10.14 -13.07 -2.98
CA ALA A 279 -11.55 -13.46 -3.09
C ALA A 279 -11.81 -14.88 -2.59
N SER A 280 -10.85 -15.81 -2.75
CA SER A 280 -10.96 -17.22 -2.34
C SER A 280 -10.72 -17.45 -0.84
N ALA A 281 -10.07 -16.51 -0.14
CA ALA A 281 -9.63 -16.69 1.23
C ALA A 281 -10.72 -16.37 2.26
N ASP A 282 -10.58 -16.92 3.46
CA ASP A 282 -11.40 -16.61 4.63
C ASP A 282 -10.72 -15.61 5.56
N LEU A 283 -9.39 -15.61 5.58
CA LEU A 283 -8.58 -14.74 6.43
C LEU A 283 -7.25 -14.44 5.76
N LEU A 284 -6.84 -13.18 5.78
CA LEU A 284 -5.51 -12.74 5.38
C LEU A 284 -4.62 -12.61 6.62
N VAL A 285 -3.38 -13.10 6.54
CA VAL A 285 -2.34 -12.88 7.57
C VAL A 285 -1.17 -12.14 6.93
N GLY A 286 -0.75 -11.04 7.53
CA GLY A 286 0.38 -10.28 6.99
C GLY A 286 0.58 -8.91 7.64
N LYS A 287 1.49 -8.13 7.06
CA LYS A 287 1.68 -6.73 7.42
C LYS A 287 0.60 -5.86 6.78
N PRO A 288 0.06 -4.87 7.51
CA PRO A 288 -1.03 -4.02 7.03
C PRO A 288 -0.51 -2.84 6.21
N GLY A 289 0.19 -3.11 5.10
CA GLY A 289 0.54 -2.07 4.14
C GLY A 289 -0.71 -1.44 3.53
N GLY A 290 -0.68 -0.15 3.19
CA GLY A 290 -1.85 0.60 2.72
C GLY A 290 -2.57 -0.06 1.55
N LEU A 291 -1.81 -0.55 0.55
CA LEU A 291 -2.38 -1.27 -0.59
C LEU A 291 -3.00 -2.61 -0.18
N THR A 292 -2.24 -3.44 0.52
CA THR A 292 -2.72 -4.77 0.97
C THR A 292 -3.98 -4.64 1.82
N SER A 293 -4.04 -3.61 2.69
CA SER A 293 -5.25 -3.30 3.48
C SER A 293 -6.42 -2.92 2.59
N SER A 294 -6.21 -2.04 1.60
CA SER A 294 -7.25 -1.63 0.65
C SER A 294 -7.75 -2.78 -0.22
N GLU A 295 -6.84 -3.65 -0.67
CA GLU A 295 -7.15 -4.86 -1.43
C GLU A 295 -7.97 -5.85 -0.60
N ALA A 296 -7.58 -6.09 0.66
CA ALA A 296 -8.32 -6.95 1.59
C ALA A 296 -9.72 -6.40 1.87
N LEU A 297 -9.85 -5.09 2.10
CA LEU A 297 -11.15 -4.43 2.28
C LEU A 297 -12.02 -4.61 1.04
N ALA A 298 -11.48 -4.41 -0.16
CA ALA A 298 -12.21 -4.58 -1.42
C ALA A 298 -12.65 -6.02 -1.66
N ALA A 299 -11.87 -7.01 -1.22
CA ALA A 299 -12.24 -8.42 -1.26
C ALA A 299 -13.21 -8.83 -0.13
N GLY A 300 -13.56 -7.94 0.79
CA GLY A 300 -14.29 -8.28 2.00
C GLY A 300 -13.55 -9.33 2.84
N LEU A 301 -12.23 -9.31 2.84
CA LEU A 301 -11.39 -10.30 3.47
C LEU A 301 -10.91 -9.80 4.84
N PRO A 302 -11.32 -10.44 5.95
CA PRO A 302 -10.81 -10.12 7.29
C PRO A 302 -9.28 -10.20 7.36
N PHE A 303 -8.65 -9.28 8.09
CA PHE A 303 -7.21 -9.17 8.15
C PHE A 303 -6.65 -9.47 9.55
N ALA A 304 -5.89 -10.54 9.68
CA ALA A 304 -5.08 -10.85 10.86
C ALA A 304 -3.72 -10.15 10.73
N VAL A 305 -3.60 -9.03 11.41
CA VAL A 305 -2.40 -8.17 11.36
C VAL A 305 -1.28 -8.78 12.19
N VAL A 306 -0.12 -8.93 11.58
CA VAL A 306 1.14 -9.31 12.24
C VAL A 306 2.21 -8.28 11.92
N GLN A 307 3.08 -8.00 12.89
CA GLN A 307 4.24 -7.12 12.75
C GLN A 307 3.92 -5.78 12.04
N PRO A 308 2.98 -4.97 12.55
CA PRO A 308 2.67 -3.67 11.98
C PRO A 308 3.78 -2.67 12.28
N TYR A 309 4.76 -2.56 11.39
CA TYR A 309 5.92 -1.68 11.55
C TYR A 309 6.43 -1.25 10.17
N PRO A 310 6.82 -0.01 9.90
CA PRO A 310 6.91 1.16 10.79
C PRO A 310 5.57 1.89 11.02
N LEU A 311 5.62 3.09 11.61
CA LEU A 311 4.48 3.91 12.11
C LEU A 311 3.25 3.99 11.19
N HIS A 312 3.41 4.10 9.87
CA HIS A 312 2.28 4.16 8.95
C HIS A 312 1.53 2.82 8.89
N GLU A 313 2.23 1.68 9.07
CA GLU A 313 1.57 0.37 9.13
C GLU A 313 0.83 0.17 10.46
N GLU A 314 1.31 0.78 11.58
CA GLU A 314 0.53 0.82 12.82
C GLU A 314 -0.78 1.60 12.64
N ALA A 315 -0.74 2.73 11.94
CA ALA A 315 -1.96 3.48 11.64
C ALA A 315 -2.91 2.69 10.72
N ASN A 316 -2.38 2.02 9.70
CA ASN A 316 -3.17 1.13 8.84
C ASN A 316 -3.79 -0.02 9.64
N ALA A 317 -3.01 -0.62 10.59
CA ALA A 317 -3.52 -1.65 11.49
C ALA A 317 -4.66 -1.12 12.36
N ASN A 318 -4.46 0.03 13.03
CA ASN A 318 -5.46 0.63 13.89
C ASN A 318 -6.76 0.91 13.14
N TYR A 319 -6.68 1.45 11.92
CA TYR A 319 -7.85 1.65 11.07
C TYR A 319 -8.66 0.35 10.86
N LEU A 320 -7.98 -0.75 10.50
CA LEU A 320 -8.64 -2.06 10.32
C LEU A 320 -9.26 -2.58 11.62
N LEU A 321 -8.58 -2.40 12.76
CA LEU A 321 -9.01 -2.91 14.06
C LEU A 321 -10.20 -2.12 14.62
N GLU A 322 -10.13 -0.79 14.58
CA GLU A 322 -11.16 0.12 15.12
C GLU A 322 -12.47 -0.02 14.36
N HIS A 323 -12.38 -0.30 13.04
CA HIS A 323 -13.56 -0.53 12.21
C HIS A 323 -14.02 -1.99 12.15
N GLY A 324 -13.41 -2.88 12.92
CA GLY A 324 -13.83 -4.27 13.02
C GLY A 324 -13.52 -5.14 11.79
N ALA A 325 -12.68 -4.67 10.86
CA ALA A 325 -12.28 -5.42 9.65
C ALA A 325 -11.03 -6.29 9.89
N GLY A 326 -10.36 -6.14 11.04
CA GLY A 326 -9.12 -6.85 11.36
C GLY A 326 -9.03 -7.33 12.81
N MET A 327 -8.02 -8.14 13.05
CA MET A 327 -7.59 -8.55 14.39
C MET A 327 -6.06 -8.52 14.47
N ARG A 328 -5.50 -8.09 15.61
CA ARG A 328 -4.03 -8.11 15.83
C ARG A 328 -3.60 -9.45 16.38
N ILE A 329 -2.53 -10.02 15.83
CA ILE A 329 -1.87 -11.21 16.35
C ILE A 329 -0.51 -10.80 16.91
N GLU A 330 -0.52 -10.45 18.18
CA GLU A 330 0.66 -10.05 18.94
C GLU A 330 0.45 -10.41 20.43
N PRO A 331 1.38 -11.14 21.07
CA PRO A 331 2.52 -11.81 20.44
C PRO A 331 2.10 -12.98 19.51
N LEU A 332 3.02 -13.41 18.61
CA LEU A 332 2.73 -14.51 17.66
C LEU A 332 2.39 -15.85 18.35
N THR A 333 2.74 -16.03 19.61
CA THR A 333 2.33 -17.20 20.42
C THR A 333 0.81 -17.32 20.55
N LEU A 334 0.06 -16.23 20.34
CA LEU A 334 -1.40 -16.21 20.33
C LEU A 334 -2.03 -16.62 18.99
N LEU A 335 -1.21 -16.87 17.95
CA LEU A 335 -1.71 -17.15 16.59
C LEU A 335 -2.76 -18.28 16.61
N ASN A 336 -2.42 -19.44 17.13
CA ASN A 336 -3.29 -20.60 17.11
C ASN A 336 -4.58 -20.39 17.90
N HIS A 337 -4.50 -19.71 19.04
CA HIS A 337 -5.68 -19.35 19.82
C HIS A 337 -6.62 -18.42 19.06
N LYS A 338 -6.08 -17.37 18.44
CA LYS A 338 -6.87 -16.39 17.69
C LYS A 338 -7.43 -16.95 16.39
N LEU A 339 -6.67 -17.79 15.68
CA LEU A 339 -7.16 -18.48 14.48
C LEU A 339 -8.30 -19.44 14.85
N LYS A 340 -8.14 -20.24 15.91
CA LYS A 340 -9.20 -21.13 16.39
C LYS A 340 -10.47 -20.36 16.73
N SER A 341 -10.36 -19.32 17.56
CA SER A 341 -11.50 -18.44 17.92
C SER A 341 -12.15 -17.79 16.69
N PHE A 342 -11.38 -17.45 15.65
CA PHE A 342 -11.92 -16.89 14.43
C PHE A 342 -12.69 -17.93 13.59
N PHE A 343 -12.11 -19.13 13.42
CA PHE A 343 -12.74 -20.16 12.58
C PHE A 343 -13.94 -20.84 13.25
N GLU A 344 -13.98 -20.92 14.58
CA GLU A 344 -15.13 -21.45 15.33
C GLU A 344 -16.32 -20.49 15.38
N ASP A 345 -16.07 -19.17 15.27
CA ASP A 345 -17.10 -18.14 15.39
C ASP A 345 -17.58 -17.62 14.02
N THR A 346 -18.61 -18.22 13.49
CA THR A 346 -19.21 -17.84 12.20
C THR A 346 -19.76 -16.41 12.22
N ALA A 347 -20.34 -15.95 13.33
CA ALA A 347 -20.87 -14.60 13.45
C ALA A 347 -19.74 -13.57 13.40
N LYS A 348 -18.63 -13.81 14.09
CA LYS A 348 -17.42 -12.96 14.03
C LYS A 348 -16.88 -12.87 12.62
N ARG A 349 -16.74 -13.99 11.91
CA ARG A 349 -16.28 -14.01 10.51
C ARG A 349 -17.17 -13.16 9.61
N HIS A 350 -18.49 -13.35 9.74
CA HIS A 350 -19.47 -12.60 8.96
C HIS A 350 -19.40 -11.10 9.26
N ASN A 351 -19.33 -10.71 10.53
CA ASN A 351 -19.27 -9.31 10.94
C ASN A 351 -17.98 -8.64 10.45
N MET A 352 -16.84 -9.31 10.56
CA MET A 352 -15.57 -8.77 10.06
C MET A 352 -15.58 -8.61 8.54
N ARG A 353 -16.16 -9.57 7.80
CA ARG A 353 -16.34 -9.48 6.36
C ARG A 353 -17.25 -8.30 5.97
N ALA A 354 -18.37 -8.14 6.65
CA ALA A 354 -19.29 -7.03 6.42
C ALA A 354 -18.63 -5.67 6.72
N ALA A 355 -17.85 -5.59 7.80
CA ALA A 355 -17.09 -4.41 8.15
C ALA A 355 -16.06 -4.06 7.05
N ALA A 356 -15.33 -5.05 6.54
CA ALA A 356 -14.36 -4.84 5.44
C ALA A 356 -15.06 -4.29 4.18
N LEU A 357 -16.16 -4.89 3.76
CA LEU A 357 -16.93 -4.44 2.59
C LEU A 357 -17.50 -3.03 2.76
N LYS A 358 -17.91 -2.63 3.96
CA LYS A 358 -18.38 -1.27 4.24
C LYS A 358 -17.30 -0.20 4.03
N LEU A 359 -16.04 -0.55 4.29
CA LEU A 359 -14.88 0.34 4.14
C LEU A 359 -14.28 0.30 2.73
N ALA A 360 -14.69 -0.65 1.91
CA ALA A 360 -14.11 -0.92 0.61
C ALA A 360 -14.27 0.27 -0.35
N LYS A 361 -13.21 0.53 -1.12
CA LYS A 361 -13.17 1.52 -2.22
C LYS A 361 -12.57 0.87 -3.47
N PRO A 362 -13.21 -0.18 -4.04
CA PRO A 362 -12.63 -0.93 -5.16
C PRO A 362 -12.47 -0.10 -6.43
N GLU A 363 -13.23 0.98 -6.58
CA GLU A 363 -13.19 1.89 -7.73
C GLU A 363 -12.32 3.14 -7.49
N ALA A 364 -11.41 3.10 -6.51
CA ALA A 364 -10.59 4.24 -6.14
C ALA A 364 -9.79 4.82 -7.34
N ALA A 365 -9.23 3.96 -8.19
CA ALA A 365 -8.48 4.38 -9.36
C ALA A 365 -9.35 5.17 -10.37
N GLN A 366 -10.54 4.64 -10.67
CA GLN A 366 -11.52 5.30 -11.55
C GLN A 366 -12.00 6.62 -10.96
N THR A 367 -12.31 6.64 -9.65
CA THR A 367 -12.74 7.84 -8.92
C THR A 367 -11.69 8.96 -9.00
N VAL A 368 -10.41 8.62 -8.83
CA VAL A 368 -9.31 9.59 -8.98
C VAL A 368 -9.27 10.15 -10.39
N VAL A 369 -9.26 9.29 -11.41
CA VAL A 369 -9.21 9.71 -12.81
C VAL A 369 -10.41 10.59 -13.19
N GLU A 370 -11.62 10.20 -12.79
CA GLU A 370 -12.83 10.99 -13.05
C GLU A 370 -12.80 12.36 -12.36
N SER A 371 -12.31 12.41 -11.12
CA SER A 371 -12.15 13.67 -10.41
C SER A 371 -11.19 14.63 -11.13
N LEU A 372 -10.08 14.11 -11.67
CA LEU A 372 -9.12 14.90 -12.44
C LEU A 372 -9.68 15.40 -13.77
N LEU A 373 -10.57 14.62 -14.41
CA LEU A 373 -11.21 14.99 -15.68
C LEU A 373 -12.32 16.03 -15.49
N LYS A 374 -13.12 15.92 -14.43
CA LYS A 374 -14.27 16.79 -14.19
C LYS A 374 -13.89 18.16 -13.63
N GLN A 375 -12.84 18.22 -12.84
CA GLN A 375 -12.41 19.43 -12.16
C GLN A 375 -10.90 19.61 -12.36
N PRO A 376 -10.46 20.44 -13.31
CA PRO A 376 -9.05 20.79 -13.44
C PRO A 376 -8.46 21.34 -12.14
N LEU A 377 -7.19 21.05 -11.89
CA LEU A 377 -6.46 21.46 -10.67
C LEU A 377 -6.12 22.94 -10.66
#